data_84a892981081ea64400db34a01a8d097
#
_entry.id   84a892981081ea64400db34a01a8d097
#
_cell.length_a   1.000
_cell.length_b   1.000
_cell.length_c   1.000
_cell.angle_alpha   90.00
_cell.angle_beta   90.00
_cell.angle_gamma   90.00
#
_symmetry.space_group_name_H-M   'P 1'
#
loop_
_entity.id
_entity.type
_entity.pdbx_description
1 polymer ?
#
loop_
_entity_poly.entity_id
_entity_poly.type
_entity_poly.pdbx_seq_one_letter_code
_entity_poly.pdbx_strand_id
1 'polypeptide(L)'
;IQRAGGSEKDLGPLFMLASGLVILFQLPLARFARRVGAVRILPVGFLLIAVSFLSVALFAPSEPAAGWLRLLPAACFVTLLTTGQMLLVPAGKDVVPWFASEATLGAHYGALATAGGCAVLAGNLLLGDLLDRALTPSVGAMYPWLVLAVFPFCSALAMVVICRPMRRPRA
;
A
#
# COMPACT_ATOMS: atom_id res chain seq x y z
N ILE A 1 13.50 -3.25 8.70
CA ILE A 1 13.89 -3.83 10.01
C ILE A 1 15.41 -3.85 10.14
N GLN A 2 16.14 -4.47 9.23
CA GLN A 2 17.62 -4.54 9.28
C GLN A 2 18.29 -3.16 9.37
N ARG A 3 17.77 -2.13 8.64
CA ARG A 3 18.27 -0.74 8.72
C ARG A 3 18.09 -0.09 10.09
N ALA A 4 17.10 -0.52 10.87
CA ALA A 4 16.84 -0.03 12.23
C ALA A 4 17.52 -0.88 13.31
N GLY A 5 18.48 -1.76 12.93
CA GLY A 5 19.13 -2.68 13.85
C GLY A 5 18.21 -3.79 14.36
N GLY A 6 17.08 -4.01 13.69
CA GLY A 6 16.14 -5.09 14.00
C GLY A 6 16.63 -6.44 13.48
N SER A 7 16.18 -7.50 14.12
CA SER A 7 16.46 -8.90 13.78
C SER A 7 15.24 -9.58 13.14
N GLU A 8 15.42 -10.78 12.63
CA GLU A 8 14.31 -11.62 12.13
C GLU A 8 13.24 -11.89 13.19
N LYS A 9 13.64 -11.93 14.47
CA LYS A 9 12.71 -12.09 15.61
C LYS A 9 11.69 -10.96 15.71
N ASP A 10 12.05 -9.77 15.24
CA ASP A 10 11.18 -8.58 15.28
C ASP A 10 10.08 -8.61 14.18
N LEU A 11 10.18 -9.54 13.20
CA LEU A 11 9.16 -9.76 12.19
C LEU A 11 7.85 -10.28 12.79
N GLY A 12 7.92 -11.19 13.76
CA GLY A 12 6.75 -11.78 14.41
C GLY A 12 5.77 -10.74 14.96
N PRO A 13 6.21 -9.83 15.84
CA PRO A 13 5.38 -8.74 16.34
C PRO A 13 4.76 -7.85 15.25
N LEU A 14 5.47 -7.58 14.16
CA LEU A 14 4.95 -6.78 13.05
C LEU A 14 3.88 -7.53 12.25
N PHE A 15 4.05 -8.84 12.03
CA PHE A 15 2.99 -9.66 11.44
C PHE A 15 1.77 -9.77 12.35
N MET A 16 1.97 -9.91 13.66
CA MET A 16 0.86 -9.87 14.63
C MET A 16 0.12 -8.53 14.60
N LEU A 17 0.85 -7.41 14.50
CA LEU A 17 0.26 -6.09 14.33
C LEU A 17 -0.59 -6.01 13.07
N ALA A 18 -0.04 -6.41 11.91
CA ALA A 18 -0.77 -6.41 10.64
C ALA A 18 -2.04 -7.27 10.70
N SER A 19 -1.91 -8.51 11.19
CA SER A 19 -3.04 -9.44 11.31
C SER A 19 -4.09 -8.93 12.29
N GLY A 20 -3.66 -8.38 13.43
CA GLY A 20 -4.56 -7.78 14.42
C GLY A 20 -5.33 -6.59 13.85
N LEU A 21 -4.67 -5.72 13.09
CA LEU A 21 -5.32 -4.61 12.39
C LEU A 21 -6.39 -5.12 11.41
N VAL A 22 -6.06 -6.14 10.62
CA VAL A 22 -7.00 -6.73 9.66
C VAL A 22 -8.21 -7.31 10.41
N ILE A 23 -8.00 -8.15 11.41
CA ILE A 23 -9.08 -8.79 12.16
C ILE A 23 -10.01 -7.76 12.81
N LEU A 24 -9.45 -6.73 13.44
CA LEU A 24 -10.21 -5.75 14.20
C LEU A 24 -10.87 -4.69 13.31
N PHE A 25 -10.17 -4.23 12.27
CA PHE A 25 -10.59 -3.04 11.51
C PHE A 25 -11.12 -3.31 10.11
N GLN A 26 -10.96 -4.52 9.55
CA GLN A 26 -11.40 -4.80 8.19
C GLN A 26 -12.90 -4.55 7.99
N LEU A 27 -13.75 -5.03 8.91
CA LEU A 27 -15.20 -4.83 8.81
C LEU A 27 -15.62 -3.37 9.00
N PRO A 28 -15.15 -2.64 10.04
CA PRO A 28 -15.43 -1.22 10.19
C PRO A 28 -14.97 -0.39 9.00
N LEU A 29 -13.75 -0.63 8.51
CA LEU A 29 -13.20 0.08 7.35
C LEU A 29 -13.97 -0.22 6.07
N ALA A 30 -14.33 -1.48 5.83
CA ALA A 30 -15.14 -1.86 4.67
C ALA A 30 -16.54 -1.22 4.70
N ARG A 31 -17.16 -1.10 5.87
CA ARG A 31 -18.44 -0.38 6.03
C ARG A 31 -18.27 1.12 5.74
N PHE A 32 -17.21 1.72 6.27
CA PHE A 32 -16.87 3.12 6.01
C PHE A 32 -16.61 3.36 4.52
N ALA A 33 -15.78 2.50 3.89
CA ALA A 33 -15.45 2.59 2.47
C ALA A 33 -16.72 2.54 1.59
N ARG A 34 -17.65 1.64 1.89
CA ARG A 34 -18.94 1.56 1.17
C ARG A 34 -19.78 2.82 1.34
N ARG A 35 -19.82 3.44 2.53
CA ARG A 35 -20.56 4.69 2.77
C ARG A 35 -19.99 5.87 2.00
N VAL A 36 -18.66 5.96 1.92
CA VAL A 36 -17.95 7.05 1.21
C VAL A 36 -17.96 6.83 -0.31
N GLY A 37 -18.00 5.56 -0.74
CA GLY A 37 -17.98 5.14 -2.13
C GLY A 37 -16.57 4.93 -2.69
N ALA A 38 -16.43 3.94 -3.57
CA ALA A 38 -15.16 3.50 -4.14
C ALA A 38 -14.36 4.63 -4.80
N VAL A 39 -15.03 5.52 -5.53
CA VAL A 39 -14.44 6.68 -6.22
C VAL A 39 -13.63 7.61 -5.30
N ARG A 40 -14.05 7.74 -4.05
CA ARG A 40 -13.37 8.60 -3.07
C ARG A 40 -12.35 7.82 -2.25
N ILE A 41 -12.61 6.54 -2.01
CA ILE A 41 -11.75 5.69 -1.17
C ILE A 41 -10.49 5.24 -1.92
N LEU A 42 -10.57 4.96 -3.22
CA LEU A 42 -9.40 4.53 -4.01
C LEU A 42 -8.21 5.50 -3.92
N PRO A 43 -8.37 6.81 -4.17
CA PRO A 43 -7.26 7.75 -4.01
C PRO A 43 -6.70 7.79 -2.58
N VAL A 44 -7.57 7.69 -1.57
CA VAL A 44 -7.15 7.70 -0.16
C VAL A 44 -6.32 6.47 0.18
N GLY A 45 -6.75 5.28 -0.28
CA GLY A 45 -6.01 4.05 -0.07
C GLY A 45 -4.63 4.08 -0.73
N PHE A 46 -4.54 4.54 -1.98
CA PHE A 46 -3.25 4.74 -2.66
C PHE A 46 -2.36 5.75 -1.95
N LEU A 47 -2.92 6.87 -1.47
CA LEU A 47 -2.17 7.87 -0.74
C LEU A 47 -1.61 7.33 0.58
N LEU A 48 -2.38 6.53 1.32
CA LEU A 48 -1.90 5.87 2.54
C LEU A 48 -0.72 4.93 2.25
N ILE A 49 -0.78 4.17 1.15
CA ILE A 49 0.34 3.32 0.73
C ILE A 49 1.56 4.18 0.34
N ALA A 50 1.38 5.29 -0.38
CA ALA A 50 2.47 6.20 -0.71
C ALA A 50 3.13 6.76 0.55
N VAL A 51 2.33 7.22 1.51
CA VAL A 51 2.81 7.75 2.80
C VAL A 51 3.52 6.67 3.62
N SER A 52 3.08 5.40 3.56
CA SER A 52 3.77 4.32 4.25
C SER A 52 5.21 4.16 3.74
N PHE A 53 5.43 4.13 2.44
CA PHE A 53 6.78 4.06 1.86
C PHE A 53 7.60 5.33 2.15
N LEU A 54 6.97 6.50 2.11
CA LEU A 54 7.63 7.75 2.44
C LEU A 54 8.06 7.80 3.91
N SER A 55 7.27 7.23 4.82
CA SER A 55 7.66 7.13 6.24
C SER A 55 8.96 6.36 6.42
N VAL A 56 9.15 5.23 5.69
CA VAL A 56 10.41 4.47 5.74
C VAL A 56 11.58 5.26 5.14
N ALA A 57 11.34 6.03 4.08
CA ALA A 57 12.37 6.88 3.47
C ALA A 57 12.85 7.97 4.43
N LEU A 58 11.92 8.60 5.17
CA LEU A 58 12.19 9.71 6.08
C LEU A 58 12.81 9.26 7.42
N PHE A 59 12.46 8.09 7.90
CA PHE A 59 13.12 7.49 9.07
C PHE A 59 14.48 6.92 8.64
N ALA A 60 15.39 7.83 8.23
CA ALA A 60 16.80 7.48 8.04
C ALA A 60 17.39 6.89 9.34
N PRO A 61 18.46 6.08 9.27
CA PRO A 61 19.09 5.50 10.45
C PRO A 61 19.67 6.62 11.32
N SER A 62 18.86 7.16 12.18
CA SER A 62 19.29 7.88 13.38
C SER A 62 19.77 6.82 14.38
N GLU A 63 20.66 7.22 15.29
CA GLU A 63 21.21 6.43 16.41
C GLU A 63 20.25 5.33 16.87
N PRO A 64 20.72 4.09 17.12
CA PRO A 64 19.87 2.97 17.47
C PRO A 64 19.05 3.31 18.73
N ALA A 65 17.78 3.64 18.52
CA ALA A 65 16.86 3.86 19.62
C ALA A 65 16.80 2.60 20.50
N ALA A 66 16.92 2.76 21.81
CA ALA A 66 16.92 1.65 22.74
C ALA A 66 15.52 0.99 22.81
N GLY A 67 15.50 -0.33 22.90
CA GLY A 67 14.28 -1.10 23.18
C GLY A 67 13.27 -1.12 22.04
N TRP A 68 11.96 -1.06 22.40
CA TRP A 68 10.83 -1.17 21.46
C TRP A 68 10.67 0.05 20.52
N LEU A 69 11.23 1.20 20.88
CA LEU A 69 11.18 2.41 20.05
C LEU A 69 11.83 2.24 18.67
N ARG A 70 12.80 1.33 18.55
CA ARG A 70 13.43 0.98 17.26
C ARG A 70 12.45 0.40 16.24
N LEU A 71 11.36 -0.24 16.70
CA LEU A 71 10.35 -0.84 15.84
C LEU A 71 9.26 0.15 15.41
N LEU A 72 9.21 1.34 16.00
CA LEU A 72 8.17 2.32 15.75
C LEU A 72 8.06 2.74 14.28
N PRO A 73 9.17 2.99 13.53
CA PRO A 73 9.08 3.27 12.11
C PRO A 73 8.49 2.12 11.30
N ALA A 74 8.91 0.88 11.61
CA ALA A 74 8.38 -0.32 10.96
C ALA A 74 6.90 -0.56 11.31
N ALA A 75 6.50 -0.33 12.54
CA ALA A 75 5.11 -0.42 12.97
C ALA A 75 4.23 0.66 12.30
N CYS A 76 4.74 1.88 12.16
CA CYS A 76 4.07 2.95 11.41
C CYS A 76 3.89 2.57 9.95
N PHE A 77 4.94 2.08 9.29
CA PHE A 77 4.89 1.57 7.92
C PHE A 77 3.83 0.48 7.75
N VAL A 78 3.88 -0.57 8.59
CA VAL A 78 2.95 -1.69 8.55
C VAL A 78 1.51 -1.22 8.76
N THR A 79 1.29 -0.34 9.71
CA THR A 79 -0.05 0.19 10.01
C THR A 79 -0.64 0.96 8.83
N LEU A 80 0.13 1.89 8.25
CA LEU A 80 -0.30 2.68 7.10
C LEU A 80 -0.52 1.82 5.86
N LEU A 81 0.41 0.90 5.57
CA LEU A 81 0.34 -0.01 4.44
C LEU A 81 -0.90 -0.91 4.55
N THR A 82 -1.08 -1.56 5.70
CA THR A 82 -2.21 -2.48 5.94
C THR A 82 -3.54 -1.74 5.86
N THR A 83 -3.63 -0.54 6.44
CA THR A 83 -4.85 0.30 6.36
C THR A 83 -5.16 0.71 4.93
N GLY A 84 -4.15 1.11 4.16
CA GLY A 84 -4.29 1.43 2.74
C GLY A 84 -4.81 0.24 1.93
N GLN A 85 -4.25 -0.95 2.15
CA GLN A 85 -4.68 -2.18 1.48
C GLN A 85 -6.11 -2.59 1.85
N MET A 86 -6.49 -2.47 3.12
CA MET A 86 -7.86 -2.75 3.57
C MET A 86 -8.90 -1.84 2.91
N LEU A 87 -8.54 -0.62 2.54
CA LEU A 87 -9.40 0.29 1.79
C LEU A 87 -9.39 -0.02 0.28
N LEU A 88 -8.22 -0.27 -0.29
CA LEU A 88 -8.04 -0.45 -1.72
C LEU A 88 -8.64 -1.75 -2.25
N VAL A 89 -8.39 -2.88 -1.58
CA VAL A 89 -8.76 -4.19 -2.10
C VAL A 89 -10.28 -4.33 -2.29
N PRO A 90 -11.14 -4.02 -1.31
CA PRO A 90 -12.58 -4.09 -1.52
C PRO A 90 -13.06 -3.03 -2.51
N ALA A 91 -12.59 -1.78 -2.40
CA ALA A 91 -13.02 -0.71 -3.30
C ALA A 91 -12.64 -0.98 -4.77
N GLY A 92 -11.46 -1.57 -5.01
CA GLY A 92 -11.05 -1.98 -6.36
C GLY A 92 -11.95 -3.06 -6.95
N LYS A 93 -12.35 -4.04 -6.13
CA LYS A 93 -13.28 -5.09 -6.55
C LYS A 93 -14.69 -4.54 -6.83
N ASP A 94 -15.14 -3.56 -6.07
CA ASP A 94 -16.46 -2.93 -6.25
C ASP A 94 -16.57 -2.13 -7.56
N VAL A 95 -15.46 -1.72 -8.15
CA VAL A 95 -15.43 -0.95 -9.40
C VAL A 95 -15.51 -1.85 -10.64
N VAL A 96 -15.02 -3.09 -10.58
CA VAL A 96 -14.99 -4.00 -11.74
C VAL A 96 -16.37 -4.22 -12.38
N PRO A 97 -17.46 -4.44 -11.61
CA PRO A 97 -18.80 -4.61 -12.19
C PRO A 97 -19.34 -3.39 -12.95
N TRP A 98 -18.74 -2.21 -12.77
CA TRP A 98 -19.18 -1.01 -13.52
C TRP A 98 -18.77 -1.06 -15.00
N PHE A 99 -17.77 -1.87 -15.33
CA PHE A 99 -17.20 -2.00 -16.67
C PHE A 99 -17.48 -3.36 -17.30
N ALA A 100 -18.04 -4.32 -16.56
CA ALA A 100 -18.27 -5.68 -16.99
C ALA A 100 -19.76 -6.04 -16.95
N SER A 101 -20.22 -6.80 -17.93
CA SER A 101 -21.50 -7.50 -17.85
C SER A 101 -21.38 -8.77 -17.00
N GLU A 102 -22.50 -9.34 -16.54
CA GLU A 102 -22.47 -10.58 -15.78
C GLU A 102 -21.72 -11.71 -16.51
N ALA A 103 -21.88 -11.80 -17.84
CA ALA A 103 -21.22 -12.80 -18.68
C ALA A 103 -19.70 -12.61 -18.79
N THR A 104 -19.19 -11.39 -18.61
CA THR A 104 -17.77 -11.05 -18.80
C THR A 104 -17.04 -10.75 -17.48
N LEU A 105 -17.74 -10.75 -16.36
CA LEU A 105 -17.22 -10.39 -15.04
C LEU A 105 -15.99 -11.21 -14.66
N GLY A 106 -16.03 -12.52 -14.87
CA GLY A 106 -14.89 -13.41 -14.60
C GLY A 106 -13.65 -13.07 -15.41
N ALA A 107 -13.83 -12.72 -16.71
CA ALA A 107 -12.73 -12.33 -17.58
C ALA A 107 -12.06 -11.02 -17.10
N HIS A 108 -12.84 -10.06 -16.62
CA HIS A 108 -12.31 -8.80 -16.09
C HIS A 108 -11.51 -9.02 -14.79
N TYR A 109 -12.01 -9.84 -13.88
CA TYR A 109 -11.25 -10.21 -12.68
C TYR A 109 -9.98 -10.99 -13.03
N GLY A 110 -10.05 -11.91 -14.02
CA GLY A 110 -8.88 -12.64 -14.51
C GLY A 110 -7.83 -11.70 -15.12
N ALA A 111 -8.25 -10.77 -15.96
CA ALA A 111 -7.35 -9.77 -16.55
C ALA A 111 -6.69 -8.89 -15.47
N LEU A 112 -7.46 -8.44 -14.46
CA LEU A 112 -6.94 -7.66 -13.34
C LEU A 112 -5.91 -8.46 -12.53
N ALA A 113 -6.19 -9.73 -12.23
CA ALA A 113 -5.26 -10.60 -11.52
C ALA A 113 -3.97 -10.85 -12.32
N THR A 114 -4.09 -11.08 -13.63
CA THR A 114 -2.94 -11.27 -14.53
C THR A 114 -2.08 -10.00 -14.60
N ALA A 115 -2.71 -8.83 -14.79
CA ALA A 115 -2.00 -7.56 -14.78
C ALA A 115 -1.28 -7.31 -13.45
N GLY A 116 -1.95 -7.62 -12.33
CA GLY A 116 -1.35 -7.56 -11.00
C GLY A 116 -0.15 -8.49 -10.84
N GLY A 117 -0.25 -9.74 -11.29
CA GLY A 117 0.86 -10.71 -11.29
C GLY A 117 2.04 -10.25 -12.13
N CYS A 118 1.80 -9.75 -13.35
CA CYS A 118 2.85 -9.16 -14.20
C CYS A 118 3.51 -7.96 -13.53
N ALA A 119 2.74 -7.08 -12.89
CA ALA A 119 3.27 -5.92 -12.18
C ALA A 119 4.15 -6.33 -10.99
N VAL A 120 3.75 -7.37 -10.23
CA VAL A 120 4.56 -7.91 -9.12
C VAL A 120 5.87 -8.51 -9.64
N LEU A 121 5.82 -9.30 -10.72
CA LEU A 121 7.01 -9.88 -11.34
C LEU A 121 7.98 -8.78 -11.82
N ALA A 122 7.48 -7.81 -12.58
CA ALA A 122 8.28 -6.69 -13.05
C ALA A 122 8.84 -5.85 -11.88
N GLY A 123 8.02 -5.60 -10.86
CA GLY A 123 8.43 -4.88 -9.66
C GLY A 123 9.57 -5.58 -8.92
N ASN A 124 9.47 -6.90 -8.73
CA ASN A 124 10.53 -7.68 -8.06
C ASN A 124 11.84 -7.66 -8.85
N LEU A 125 11.78 -7.77 -10.19
CA LEU A 125 12.97 -7.72 -11.04
C LEU A 125 13.63 -6.33 -11.03
N LEU A 126 12.84 -5.26 -11.07
CA LEU A 126 13.36 -3.89 -11.13
C LEU A 126 13.84 -3.38 -9.77
N LEU A 127 13.19 -3.81 -8.68
CA LEU A 127 13.45 -3.28 -7.34
C LEU A 127 14.41 -4.16 -6.53
N GLY A 128 14.64 -5.42 -6.94
CA GLY A 128 15.52 -6.34 -6.21
C GLY A 128 16.89 -5.73 -5.95
N ASP A 129 17.61 -5.37 -7.01
CA ASP A 129 18.94 -4.76 -6.92
C ASP A 129 18.95 -3.43 -6.16
N LEU A 130 17.89 -2.64 -6.29
CA LEU A 130 17.76 -1.36 -5.57
C LEU A 130 17.56 -1.58 -4.08
N LEU A 131 16.79 -2.59 -3.70
CA LEU A 131 16.55 -2.94 -2.31
C LEU A 131 17.78 -3.55 -1.65
N ASP A 132 18.55 -4.37 -2.39
CA ASP A 132 19.82 -4.92 -1.90
C ASP A 132 20.83 -3.81 -1.62
N ARG A 133 20.93 -2.80 -2.49
CA ARG A 133 21.76 -1.61 -2.24
C ARG A 133 21.27 -0.78 -1.04
N ALA A 134 19.99 -0.82 -0.73
CA ALA A 134 19.42 -0.12 0.43
C ALA A 134 19.74 -0.77 1.77
N LEU A 135 20.31 -1.98 1.79
CA LEU A 135 20.77 -2.64 3.01
C LEU A 135 22.03 -1.97 3.58
N THR A 136 22.85 -1.35 2.71
CA THR A 136 24.04 -0.60 3.16
C THR A 136 23.63 0.79 3.64
N PRO A 137 24.06 1.22 4.85
CA PRO A 137 23.75 2.55 5.37
C PRO A 137 24.43 3.62 4.50
N SER A 138 23.67 4.25 3.63
CA SER A 138 24.12 5.32 2.74
C SER A 138 22.97 6.27 2.45
N VAL A 139 23.27 7.47 1.98
CA VAL A 139 22.25 8.42 1.50
C VAL A 139 21.43 7.81 0.38
N GLY A 140 22.05 6.94 -0.45
CA GLY A 140 21.37 6.20 -1.52
C GLY A 140 20.32 5.20 -1.06
N ALA A 141 20.35 4.77 0.18
CA ALA A 141 19.41 3.82 0.76
C ALA A 141 17.96 4.34 0.88
N MET A 142 17.72 5.63 0.66
CA MET A 142 16.38 6.23 0.58
C MET A 142 15.72 6.01 -0.79
N TYR A 143 16.51 5.94 -1.88
CA TYR A 143 15.97 5.93 -3.25
C TYR A 143 14.96 4.82 -3.53
N PRO A 144 15.15 3.56 -3.14
CA PRO A 144 14.16 2.52 -3.39
C PRO A 144 12.80 2.82 -2.77
N TRP A 145 12.79 3.37 -1.57
CA TRP A 145 11.56 3.73 -0.86
C TRP A 145 10.85 4.92 -1.50
N LEU A 146 11.59 5.89 -2.00
CA LEU A 146 11.04 7.02 -2.76
C LEU A 146 10.43 6.53 -4.08
N VAL A 147 11.12 5.66 -4.80
CA VAL A 147 10.60 5.04 -6.04
C VAL A 147 9.31 4.29 -5.73
N LEU A 148 9.29 3.46 -4.67
CA LEU A 148 8.09 2.73 -4.25
C LEU A 148 6.94 3.67 -3.85
N ALA A 149 7.22 4.85 -3.29
CA ALA A 149 6.20 5.83 -2.92
C ALA A 149 5.60 6.54 -4.16
N VAL A 150 6.38 6.74 -5.21
CA VAL A 150 5.93 7.44 -6.44
C VAL A 150 4.81 6.68 -7.14
N PHE A 151 4.89 5.34 -7.24
CA PHE A 151 3.89 4.54 -7.94
C PHE A 151 2.47 4.70 -7.35
N PRO A 152 2.22 4.45 -6.06
CA PRO A 152 0.89 4.65 -5.48
C PRO A 152 0.49 6.13 -5.46
N PHE A 153 1.43 7.06 -5.34
CA PHE A 153 1.13 8.48 -5.43
C PHE A 153 0.61 8.87 -6.82
N CYS A 154 1.29 8.44 -7.89
CA CYS A 154 0.82 8.63 -9.26
C CYS A 154 -0.55 7.95 -9.49
N SER A 155 -0.75 6.75 -8.92
CA SER A 155 -2.02 6.05 -8.99
C SER A 155 -3.13 6.82 -8.27
N ALA A 156 -2.85 7.44 -7.12
CA ALA A 156 -3.80 8.29 -6.42
C ALA A 156 -4.22 9.49 -7.28
N LEU A 157 -3.25 10.17 -7.90
CA LEU A 157 -3.52 11.31 -8.79
C LEU A 157 -4.33 10.88 -10.02
N ALA A 158 -3.94 9.79 -10.67
CA ALA A 158 -4.67 9.24 -11.82
C ALA A 158 -6.12 8.92 -11.45
N MET A 159 -6.36 8.28 -10.29
CA MET A 159 -7.71 8.00 -9.80
C MET A 159 -8.51 9.27 -9.51
N VAL A 160 -7.91 10.31 -8.98
CA VAL A 160 -8.60 11.60 -8.78
C VAL A 160 -9.04 12.19 -10.12
N VAL A 161 -8.21 12.11 -11.16
CA VAL A 161 -8.52 12.63 -12.49
C VAL A 161 -9.59 11.79 -13.17
N ILE A 162 -9.43 10.47 -13.22
CA ILE A 162 -10.34 9.53 -13.90
C ILE A 162 -11.73 9.54 -13.22
N CYS A 163 -11.77 9.63 -11.90
CA CYS A 163 -13.02 9.57 -11.16
C CYS A 163 -13.75 10.93 -11.03
N ARG A 164 -13.15 12.04 -11.47
CA ARG A 164 -13.81 13.36 -11.47
C ARG A 164 -15.17 13.36 -12.18
N PRO A 165 -15.31 12.83 -13.40
CA PRO A 165 -16.61 12.83 -14.11
C PRO A 165 -17.67 11.96 -13.42
N MET A 166 -17.24 10.90 -12.71
CA MET A 166 -18.16 9.97 -12.01
C MET A 166 -18.72 10.57 -10.71
N ARG A 167 -18.13 11.66 -10.20
CA ARG A 167 -18.59 12.37 -8.99
C ARG A 167 -19.76 13.31 -9.23
N ARG A 168 -20.09 13.62 -10.49
CA ARG A 168 -21.24 14.49 -10.79
C ARG A 168 -22.52 13.70 -10.53
N PRO A 169 -23.46 14.23 -9.70
CA PRO A 169 -24.79 13.62 -9.60
C PRO A 169 -25.39 13.59 -11.02
N ARG A 170 -25.93 12.45 -11.42
CA ARG A 170 -26.82 12.43 -12.57
C ARG A 170 -28.03 13.28 -12.17
N ALA A 171 -28.13 14.48 -12.76
CA ALA A 171 -29.29 15.36 -12.64
C ALA A 171 -30.52 14.68 -13.23
#